data_b89462321f2a4cf10744545253e4d4fd
#
_entry.id   b89462321f2a4cf10744545253e4d4fd
#
_cell.length_a   1.000
_cell.length_b   1.000
_cell.length_c   1.000
_cell.angle_alpha   90.00
_cell.angle_beta   90.00
_cell.angle_gamma   90.00
#
_symmetry.space_group_name_H-M   'P 1'
#
loop_
_entity.id
_entity.type
_entity.pdbx_description
1 polymer ?
#
loop_
_entity_poly.entity_id
_entity_poly.type
_entity_poly.pdbx_seq_one_letter_code
_entity_poly.pdbx_strand_id
1 'polypeptide(L)'
;MKQWIFFFLILFIVSTATAQDPWKITAKDFDAKNYYGITVANGMIGIVSSPEPFKVKDVVLAGAYDLYGRGRVSNFIRSFNLLNMRLDIDGRSIGSTEASNMKQELDMKNAAFTTSFDYADKASVSYTYYSLRHLPYTVLMDVSIAAKKDITIGGASIMEAPDALKDVQNYYNEIDRPHVVISLLTSSAKSPTGKMLMCASNTFLFSEHHGQEPRVIHEMWDNNMHLMKFSKKIKAGETYRFSIAGSSITSSHHDDPLNEAE
;
A
#
# COMPACT_ATOMS: atom_id res chain seq x y z
N MET A 1 46.83 39.66 3.59
CA MET A 1 46.62 38.23 3.91
C MET A 1 45.34 37.98 4.73
N LYS A 2 44.99 38.75 5.75
CA LYS A 2 43.78 38.52 6.56
C LYS A 2 42.43 38.61 5.80
N GLN A 3 42.32 39.49 4.77
CA GLN A 3 41.13 39.66 3.98
C GLN A 3 40.86 38.46 3.00
N TRP A 4 41.87 37.78 2.51
CA TRP A 4 41.76 36.63 1.63
C TRP A 4 41.31 35.36 2.37
N ILE A 5 41.68 35.21 3.65
CA ILE A 5 41.23 34.10 4.48
C ILE A 5 39.73 34.20 4.76
N PHE A 6 39.22 35.42 4.94
CA PHE A 6 37.78 35.65 5.16
C PHE A 6 36.92 35.31 3.91
N PHE A 7 37.46 35.61 2.73
CA PHE A 7 36.80 35.30 1.45
C PHE A 7 36.75 33.77 1.20
N PHE A 8 37.83 33.05 1.53
CA PHE A 8 37.86 31.59 1.45
C PHE A 8 36.94 30.92 2.47
N LEU A 9 36.80 31.47 3.68
CA LEU A 9 35.92 30.95 4.69
C LEU A 9 34.42 31.09 4.29
N ILE A 10 34.06 32.21 3.66
CA ILE A 10 32.71 32.43 3.14
C ILE A 10 32.41 31.50 1.96
N LEU A 11 33.37 31.23 1.09
CA LEU A 11 33.18 30.28 -0.02
C LEU A 11 32.99 28.83 0.45
N PHE A 12 33.59 28.45 1.60
CA PHE A 12 33.43 27.12 2.18
C PHE A 12 32.08 26.91 2.85
N ILE A 13 31.47 27.97 3.38
CA ILE A 13 30.13 27.92 4.03
C ILE A 13 29.03 27.80 2.98
N VAL A 14 29.21 28.36 1.79
CA VAL A 14 28.21 28.28 0.70
C VAL A 14 28.16 26.88 0.05
N SER A 15 29.25 26.09 0.16
CA SER A 15 29.31 24.76 -0.47
C SER A 15 28.58 23.62 0.27
N THR A 16 28.01 23.89 1.44
CA THR A 16 27.26 22.88 2.23
C THR A 16 25.74 22.99 2.13
N ALA A 17 25.21 23.91 1.32
CA ALA A 17 23.79 23.92 1.02
C ALA A 17 23.47 22.72 0.11
N THR A 18 23.15 21.57 0.68
CA THR A 18 22.55 20.46 -0.05
C THR A 18 21.21 20.93 -0.60
N ALA A 19 21.15 21.20 -1.90
CA ALA A 19 19.90 21.51 -2.57
C ALA A 19 18.94 20.31 -2.35
N GLN A 20 17.83 20.54 -1.68
CA GLN A 20 16.77 19.56 -1.55
C GLN A 20 16.28 19.22 -2.96
N ASP A 21 16.14 17.93 -3.28
CA ASP A 21 15.60 17.49 -4.56
C ASP A 21 14.22 18.13 -4.76
N PRO A 22 14.02 19.01 -5.79
CA PRO A 22 12.78 19.75 -5.98
C PRO A 22 11.57 18.85 -6.28
N TRP A 23 11.82 17.58 -6.63
CA TRP A 23 10.78 16.60 -6.90
C TRP A 23 10.35 15.78 -5.67
N LYS A 24 11.00 16.00 -4.52
CA LYS A 24 10.73 15.25 -3.29
C LYS A 24 10.19 16.14 -2.18
N ILE A 25 9.07 15.72 -1.62
CA ILE A 25 8.47 16.33 -0.42
C ILE A 25 8.57 15.32 0.70
N THR A 26 9.18 15.72 1.81
CA THR A 26 9.41 14.83 2.97
C THR A 26 8.73 15.42 4.21
N ALA A 27 8.03 14.57 4.97
CA ALA A 27 7.49 14.86 6.29
C ALA A 27 8.04 13.85 7.31
N LYS A 28 8.44 14.34 8.49
CA LYS A 28 8.88 13.50 9.64
C LYS A 28 7.92 13.63 10.81
N ASP A 29 7.32 14.82 10.94
CA ASP A 29 6.34 15.12 11.98
C ASP A 29 5.02 15.43 11.30
N PHE A 30 3.99 14.65 11.61
CA PHE A 30 2.64 14.88 11.10
C PHE A 30 1.59 14.59 12.18
N ASP A 31 0.59 15.43 12.22
CA ASP A 31 -0.55 15.25 13.14
C ASP A 31 -1.54 14.24 12.53
N ALA A 32 -1.63 13.07 13.14
CA ALA A 32 -2.55 12.02 12.69
C ALA A 32 -4.03 12.47 12.71
N LYS A 33 -4.40 13.43 13.57
CA LYS A 33 -5.78 13.94 13.64
C LYS A 33 -6.12 14.89 12.48
N ASN A 34 -5.10 15.59 11.95
CA ASN A 34 -5.24 16.53 10.84
C ASN A 34 -4.55 16.03 9.56
N TYR A 35 -4.42 14.73 9.41
CA TYR A 35 -3.79 14.12 8.25
C TYR A 35 -4.79 13.96 7.11
N TYR A 36 -4.58 14.67 6.00
CA TYR A 36 -5.46 14.63 4.83
C TYR A 36 -5.10 13.52 3.83
N GLY A 37 -3.91 12.98 3.93
CA GLY A 37 -3.38 11.94 3.05
C GLY A 37 -2.75 12.49 1.77
N ILE A 38 -1.76 11.75 1.26
CA ILE A 38 -1.18 11.96 -0.06
C ILE A 38 -1.86 11.02 -1.03
N THR A 39 -2.25 11.54 -2.19
CA THR A 39 -2.86 10.72 -3.25
C THR A 39 -1.81 10.36 -4.29
N VAL A 40 -1.68 9.06 -4.55
CA VAL A 40 -0.94 8.52 -5.69
C VAL A 40 -1.95 7.94 -6.68
N ALA A 41 -1.97 8.45 -7.92
CA ALA A 41 -2.98 8.09 -8.90
C ALA A 41 -2.40 8.08 -10.32
N ASN A 42 -3.04 7.29 -11.21
CA ASN A 42 -2.70 7.20 -12.63
C ASN A 42 -3.79 7.73 -13.58
N GLY A 43 -4.85 8.32 -13.02
CA GLY A 43 -6.02 8.81 -13.76
C GLY A 43 -7.21 7.85 -13.76
N MET A 44 -7.01 6.55 -13.50
CA MET A 44 -8.08 5.55 -13.40
C MET A 44 -8.28 5.06 -11.97
N ILE A 45 -7.18 4.78 -11.26
CA ILE A 45 -7.21 4.40 -9.85
C ILE A 45 -6.34 5.35 -9.03
N GLY A 46 -6.77 5.67 -7.83
CA GLY A 46 -6.04 6.48 -6.86
C GLY A 46 -6.07 5.88 -5.47
N ILE A 47 -4.94 5.96 -4.79
CA ILE A 47 -4.75 5.55 -3.40
C ILE A 47 -4.54 6.80 -2.56
N VAL A 48 -5.29 6.94 -1.47
CA VAL A 48 -5.08 7.98 -0.47
C VAL A 48 -4.39 7.37 0.73
N SER A 49 -3.21 7.89 1.08
CA SER A 49 -2.42 7.37 2.20
C SER A 49 -3.06 7.64 3.57
N SER A 50 -2.63 6.89 4.57
CA SER A 50 -3.01 7.04 5.98
C SER A 50 -1.79 7.42 6.84
N PRO A 51 -1.99 8.06 8.00
CA PRO A 51 -0.92 8.27 8.97
C PRO A 51 -0.52 6.98 9.69
N GLU A 52 -1.37 5.95 9.67
CA GLU A 52 -1.06 4.65 10.26
C GLU A 52 -0.22 3.81 9.30
N PRO A 53 0.80 3.09 9.79
CA PRO A 53 1.60 2.19 8.97
C PRO A 53 0.74 1.14 8.26
N PHE A 54 1.07 0.90 6.97
CA PHE A 54 0.43 -0.11 6.13
C PHE A 54 -1.08 0.04 5.93
N LYS A 55 -1.63 1.22 6.23
CA LYS A 55 -3.04 1.54 6.01
C LYS A 55 -3.20 2.46 4.80
N VAL A 56 -4.23 2.20 4.04
CA VAL A 56 -4.76 3.06 2.99
C VAL A 56 -6.07 3.64 3.50
N LYS A 57 -6.23 4.96 3.42
CA LYS A 57 -7.45 5.63 3.83
C LYS A 57 -8.60 5.36 2.87
N ASP A 58 -8.32 5.54 1.58
CA ASP A 58 -9.31 5.38 0.51
C ASP A 58 -8.64 4.84 -0.76
N VAL A 59 -9.38 4.00 -1.48
CA VAL A 59 -9.10 3.64 -2.88
C VAL A 59 -10.26 4.15 -3.71
N VAL A 60 -9.97 4.90 -4.78
CA VAL A 60 -10.98 5.52 -5.63
C VAL A 60 -10.75 5.17 -7.10
N LEU A 61 -11.84 4.98 -7.83
CA LEU A 61 -11.83 4.71 -9.27
C LEU A 61 -12.48 5.88 -10.01
N ALA A 62 -11.84 6.33 -11.09
CA ALA A 62 -12.45 7.29 -11.99
C ALA A 62 -13.74 6.68 -12.57
N GLY A 63 -14.83 7.44 -12.62
CA GLY A 63 -16.10 6.96 -13.15
C GLY A 63 -16.95 6.09 -12.22
N ALA A 64 -16.49 5.78 -11.01
CA ALA A 64 -17.28 5.03 -10.03
C ALA A 64 -18.17 5.98 -9.19
N TYR A 65 -19.40 6.20 -9.64
CA TYR A 65 -20.38 7.10 -9.00
C TYR A 65 -21.69 6.40 -8.74
N ASP A 66 -22.32 6.71 -7.59
CA ASP A 66 -23.69 6.27 -7.29
C ASP A 66 -24.36 7.24 -6.30
N LEU A 67 -25.65 7.08 -6.08
CA LEU A 67 -26.41 7.82 -5.07
C LEU A 67 -26.02 7.33 -3.67
N TYR A 68 -25.22 8.15 -2.97
CA TYR A 68 -24.72 7.83 -1.64
C TYR A 68 -24.53 9.11 -0.81
N GLY A 69 -24.82 9.00 0.50
CA GLY A 69 -24.66 10.11 1.44
C GLY A 69 -25.85 11.08 1.42
N ARG A 70 -25.55 12.40 1.50
CA ARG A 70 -26.59 13.43 1.56
C ARG A 70 -27.15 13.75 0.18
N GLY A 71 -28.47 13.73 0.08
CA GLY A 71 -29.19 14.29 -1.06
C GLY A 71 -29.45 13.30 -2.19
N ARG A 72 -29.88 13.84 -3.33
CA ARG A 72 -30.27 13.10 -4.53
C ARG A 72 -29.24 13.22 -5.64
N VAL A 73 -27.97 13.43 -5.27
CA VAL A 73 -26.84 13.58 -6.21
C VAL A 73 -25.94 12.36 -6.16
N SER A 74 -25.35 12.03 -7.30
CA SER A 74 -24.33 11.02 -7.37
C SER A 74 -23.04 11.53 -6.72
N ASN A 75 -22.46 10.68 -5.87
CA ASN A 75 -21.14 10.89 -5.29
C ASN A 75 -20.21 9.77 -5.76
N PHE A 76 -18.89 10.02 -5.75
CA PHE A 76 -17.94 8.95 -5.99
C PHE A 76 -18.03 7.90 -4.88
N ILE A 77 -17.87 6.64 -5.27
CA ILE A 77 -17.91 5.50 -4.36
C ILE A 77 -16.47 5.03 -4.14
N ARG A 78 -16.12 4.80 -2.86
CA ARG A 78 -14.84 4.20 -2.51
C ARG A 78 -14.84 2.74 -2.93
N SER A 79 -13.70 2.30 -3.44
CA SER A 79 -13.46 0.90 -3.70
C SER A 79 -13.03 0.15 -2.45
N PHE A 80 -12.87 -1.16 -2.57
CA PHE A 80 -12.26 -2.00 -1.54
C PHE A 80 -10.89 -1.46 -1.12
N ASN A 81 -10.56 -1.56 0.16
CA ASN A 81 -9.21 -1.32 0.66
C ASN A 81 -8.33 -2.53 0.37
N LEU A 82 -7.79 -2.61 -0.82
CA LEU A 82 -7.08 -3.79 -1.35
C LEU A 82 -5.56 -3.79 -1.06
N LEU A 83 -5.01 -2.73 -0.47
CA LEU A 83 -3.62 -2.62 -0.05
C LEU A 83 -3.42 -2.49 1.46
N ASN A 84 -4.48 -2.65 2.25
CA ASN A 84 -4.31 -2.70 3.70
C ASN A 84 -3.51 -3.94 4.08
N MET A 85 -2.51 -3.74 4.92
CA MET A 85 -1.67 -4.82 5.42
C MET A 85 -1.50 -4.73 6.94
N ARG A 86 -1.34 -5.86 7.59
CA ARG A 86 -0.82 -5.96 8.95
C ARG A 86 0.55 -6.61 8.88
N LEU A 87 1.54 -5.96 9.49
CA LEU A 87 2.86 -6.53 9.67
C LEU A 87 3.04 -6.89 11.15
N ASP A 88 3.37 -8.16 11.41
CA ASP A 88 3.74 -8.64 12.72
C ASP A 88 5.25 -8.95 12.74
N ILE A 89 5.95 -8.57 13.81
CA ILE A 89 7.34 -8.98 14.07
C ILE A 89 7.39 -9.72 15.40
N ASP A 90 7.86 -10.97 15.37
CA ASP A 90 7.89 -11.89 16.52
C ASP A 90 6.51 -12.01 17.20
N GLY A 91 5.44 -12.05 16.40
CA GLY A 91 4.06 -12.20 16.86
C GLY A 91 3.43 -10.94 17.43
N ARG A 92 4.08 -9.77 17.31
CA ARG A 92 3.53 -8.48 17.71
C ARG A 92 3.21 -7.63 16.49
N SER A 93 1.97 -7.16 16.41
CA SER A 93 1.53 -6.27 15.33
C SER A 93 2.15 -4.89 15.47
N ILE A 94 2.56 -4.31 14.35
CA ILE A 94 3.16 -2.98 14.28
C ILE A 94 2.08 -1.96 13.94
N GLY A 95 1.83 -1.05 14.87
CA GLY A 95 1.01 0.14 14.67
C GLY A 95 1.85 1.42 14.75
N SER A 96 1.18 2.57 14.78
CA SER A 96 1.83 3.87 14.88
C SER A 96 2.57 4.09 16.22
N THR A 97 2.16 3.40 17.28
CA THR A 97 2.80 3.48 18.62
C THR A 97 4.12 2.73 18.69
N GLU A 98 4.28 1.67 17.90
CA GLU A 98 5.49 0.85 17.83
C GLU A 98 6.51 1.36 16.80
N ALA A 99 6.04 2.17 15.83
CA ALA A 99 6.87 2.78 14.80
C ALA A 99 7.59 4.02 15.32
N SER A 100 8.92 4.03 15.30
CA SER A 100 9.74 5.19 15.63
C SER A 100 10.44 5.75 14.40
N ASN A 101 10.91 6.99 14.46
CA ASN A 101 11.59 7.66 13.33
C ASN A 101 10.77 7.64 12.03
N MET A 102 9.44 7.74 12.14
CA MET A 102 8.57 7.67 10.97
C MET A 102 8.83 8.84 10.04
N LYS A 103 8.99 8.51 8.76
CA LYS A 103 9.21 9.45 7.66
C LYS A 103 8.30 9.08 6.51
N GLN A 104 7.66 10.09 5.92
CA GLN A 104 6.93 9.96 4.67
C GLN A 104 7.60 10.81 3.59
N GLU A 105 7.69 10.30 2.37
CA GLU A 105 8.29 10.96 1.23
C GLU A 105 7.43 10.77 -0.01
N LEU A 106 7.02 11.88 -0.62
CA LEU A 106 6.42 11.91 -1.95
C LEU A 106 7.51 12.20 -2.98
N ASP A 107 7.76 11.29 -3.88
CA ASP A 107 8.59 11.47 -5.06
C ASP A 107 7.69 11.76 -6.27
N MET A 108 7.55 13.05 -6.62
CA MET A 108 6.69 13.50 -7.71
C MET A 108 7.23 13.09 -9.09
N LYS A 109 8.54 12.89 -9.22
CA LYS A 109 9.17 12.47 -10.48
C LYS A 109 8.80 11.02 -10.84
N ASN A 110 8.77 10.15 -9.83
CA ASN A 110 8.48 8.73 -9.99
C ASN A 110 7.03 8.38 -9.63
N ALA A 111 6.22 9.36 -9.19
CA ALA A 111 4.86 9.16 -8.70
C ALA A 111 4.79 8.07 -7.62
N ALA A 112 5.72 8.12 -6.66
CA ALA A 112 5.89 7.15 -5.59
C ALA A 112 5.68 7.81 -4.22
N PHE A 113 4.98 7.13 -3.32
CA PHE A 113 4.82 7.57 -1.94
C PHE A 113 5.37 6.52 -0.99
N THR A 114 6.45 6.87 -0.29
CA THR A 114 7.18 5.97 0.60
C THR A 114 6.97 6.36 2.05
N THR A 115 6.66 5.39 2.88
CA THR A 115 6.72 5.49 4.34
C THR A 115 7.84 4.61 4.87
N SER A 116 8.66 5.13 5.77
CA SER A 116 9.72 4.39 6.44
C SER A 116 9.72 4.66 7.94
N PHE A 117 10.10 3.64 8.72
CA PHE A 117 10.19 3.73 10.18
C PHE A 117 11.11 2.64 10.75
N ASP A 118 11.50 2.81 12.00
CA ASP A 118 12.19 1.78 12.77
C ASP A 118 11.23 1.09 13.75
N TYR A 119 11.34 -0.23 13.87
CA TYR A 119 10.68 -1.02 14.89
C TYR A 119 11.68 -1.46 15.94
N ALA A 120 11.68 -0.73 17.05
CA ALA A 120 12.64 -0.93 18.16
C ALA A 120 14.08 -1.06 17.62
N ASP A 121 14.86 -1.96 18.22
CA ASP A 121 16.20 -2.33 17.77
C ASP A 121 16.20 -3.58 16.85
N LYS A 122 15.03 -3.98 16.32
CA LYS A 122 14.84 -5.23 15.59
C LYS A 122 14.88 -5.06 14.06
N ALA A 123 14.26 -4.02 13.53
CA ALA A 123 14.15 -3.85 12.07
C ALA A 123 14.00 -2.39 11.67
N SER A 124 14.45 -2.07 10.45
CA SER A 124 14.03 -0.88 9.71
C SER A 124 13.10 -1.32 8.59
N VAL A 125 11.95 -0.66 8.49
CA VAL A 125 10.87 -1.02 7.58
C VAL A 125 10.60 0.13 6.65
N SER A 126 10.38 -0.15 5.36
CA SER A 126 9.88 0.81 4.40
C SER A 126 8.87 0.16 3.46
N TYR A 127 7.89 0.94 3.02
CA TYR A 127 6.97 0.53 1.98
C TYR A 127 6.63 1.70 1.06
N THR A 128 6.36 1.40 -0.21
CA THR A 128 6.11 2.40 -1.24
C THR A 128 4.85 2.05 -2.02
N TYR A 129 3.95 3.01 -2.16
CA TYR A 129 2.75 2.88 -2.99
C TYR A 129 2.99 3.43 -4.39
N TYR A 130 2.46 2.70 -5.39
CA TYR A 130 2.42 3.09 -6.79
C TYR A 130 1.04 2.86 -7.39
N SER A 131 0.62 3.74 -8.30
CA SER A 131 -0.47 3.48 -9.24
C SER A 131 0.13 3.27 -10.63
N LEU A 132 -0.03 2.07 -11.21
CA LEU A 132 0.70 1.65 -12.41
C LEU A 132 0.11 2.28 -13.67
N ARG A 133 0.92 2.99 -14.48
CA ARG A 133 0.42 3.69 -15.68
C ARG A 133 0.01 2.77 -16.81
N HIS A 134 0.71 1.66 -16.99
CA HIS A 134 0.46 0.68 -18.05
C HIS A 134 -0.56 -0.40 -17.66
N LEU A 135 -0.97 -0.43 -16.40
CA LEU A 135 -2.06 -1.25 -15.86
C LEU A 135 -3.04 -0.30 -15.14
N PRO A 136 -3.98 0.30 -15.85
CA PRO A 136 -4.72 1.48 -15.38
C PRO A 136 -5.56 1.26 -14.12
N TYR A 137 -5.95 0.03 -13.84
CA TYR A 137 -6.75 -0.32 -12.65
C TYR A 137 -5.92 -0.96 -11.54
N THR A 138 -4.58 -0.97 -11.67
CA THR A 138 -3.67 -1.70 -10.79
C THR A 138 -2.84 -0.76 -9.94
N VAL A 139 -2.69 -1.14 -8.69
CA VAL A 139 -1.85 -0.49 -7.68
C VAL A 139 -0.87 -1.50 -7.10
N LEU A 140 0.25 -1.00 -6.59
CA LEU A 140 1.32 -1.80 -6.03
C LEU A 140 1.78 -1.21 -4.70
N MET A 141 2.07 -2.07 -3.73
CA MET A 141 2.79 -1.73 -2.52
C MET A 141 4.03 -2.60 -2.42
N ASP A 142 5.21 -1.98 -2.55
CA ASP A 142 6.49 -2.65 -2.32
C ASP A 142 6.88 -2.52 -0.85
N VAL A 143 7.28 -3.62 -0.21
CA VAL A 143 7.69 -3.67 1.19
C VAL A 143 9.13 -4.16 1.30
N SER A 144 9.92 -3.48 2.13
CA SER A 144 11.31 -3.84 2.44
C SER A 144 11.53 -3.83 3.94
N ILE A 145 12.06 -4.92 4.49
CA ILE A 145 12.32 -5.11 5.90
C ILE A 145 13.79 -5.48 6.09
N ALA A 146 14.58 -4.55 6.62
CA ALA A 146 15.98 -4.77 6.97
C ALA A 146 16.07 -5.23 8.44
N ALA A 147 16.39 -6.50 8.65
CA ALA A 147 16.48 -7.10 9.97
C ALA A 147 17.79 -6.72 10.67
N LYS A 148 17.71 -6.12 11.85
CA LYS A 148 18.87 -5.81 12.74
C LYS A 148 19.21 -6.97 13.68
N LYS A 149 18.24 -7.87 13.89
CA LYS A 149 18.32 -9.12 14.68
C LYS A 149 17.60 -10.23 13.95
N ASP A 150 17.80 -11.47 14.39
CA ASP A 150 16.97 -12.57 13.91
C ASP A 150 15.52 -12.34 14.31
N ILE A 151 14.61 -12.32 13.34
CA ILE A 151 13.20 -12.06 13.53
C ILE A 151 12.33 -13.02 12.74
N THR A 152 11.10 -13.17 13.18
CA THR A 152 10.05 -13.81 12.39
C THR A 152 9.02 -12.74 12.02
N ILE A 153 8.80 -12.54 10.73
CA ILE A 153 7.74 -11.66 10.24
C ILE A 153 6.47 -12.44 9.93
N GLY A 154 5.32 -11.80 10.13
CA GLY A 154 4.03 -12.19 9.61
C GLY A 154 3.46 -11.05 8.78
N GLY A 155 3.21 -11.28 7.50
CA GLY A 155 2.51 -10.32 6.63
C GLY A 155 1.09 -10.78 6.38
N ALA A 156 0.09 -9.92 6.60
CA ALA A 156 -1.30 -10.19 6.27
C ALA A 156 -1.85 -9.10 5.36
N SER A 157 -2.18 -9.44 4.11
CA SER A 157 -2.92 -8.57 3.19
C SER A 157 -4.40 -8.67 3.49
N ILE A 158 -5.06 -7.53 3.66
CA ILE A 158 -6.45 -7.43 4.11
C ILE A 158 -7.27 -6.78 3.00
N MET A 159 -8.31 -7.47 2.56
CA MET A 159 -9.34 -6.93 1.67
C MET A 159 -10.56 -6.55 2.49
N GLU A 160 -10.94 -5.29 2.45
CA GLU A 160 -12.06 -4.75 3.24
C GLU A 160 -13.03 -3.97 2.33
N ALA A 161 -14.31 -4.28 2.44
CA ALA A 161 -15.37 -3.58 1.75
C ALA A 161 -15.78 -2.33 2.53
N PRO A 162 -15.83 -1.13 1.90
CA PRO A 162 -16.43 0.04 2.53
C PRO A 162 -17.91 -0.17 2.86
N ASP A 163 -18.40 0.45 3.94
CA ASP A 163 -19.80 0.38 4.40
C ASP A 163 -20.85 0.75 3.34
N ALA A 164 -20.44 1.55 2.34
CA ALA A 164 -21.31 1.95 1.25
C ALA A 164 -21.68 0.81 0.31
N LEU A 165 -20.82 -0.20 0.18
CA LEU A 165 -21.03 -1.33 -0.72
C LEU A 165 -21.97 -2.35 -0.09
N LYS A 166 -22.72 -3.08 -0.94
CA LYS A 166 -23.73 -4.06 -0.55
C LYS A 166 -23.48 -5.40 -1.22
N ASP A 167 -24.06 -6.45 -0.67
CA ASP A 167 -24.01 -7.81 -1.22
C ASP A 167 -22.55 -8.25 -1.48
N VAL A 168 -21.69 -8.03 -0.48
CA VAL A 168 -20.27 -8.37 -0.56
C VAL A 168 -20.10 -9.89 -0.69
N GLN A 169 -19.28 -10.30 -1.66
CA GLN A 169 -18.90 -11.68 -1.86
C GLN A 169 -17.37 -11.75 -1.90
N ASN A 170 -16.81 -12.72 -1.18
CA ASN A 170 -15.38 -12.91 -1.03
C ASN A 170 -14.97 -14.26 -1.59
N TYR A 171 -13.89 -14.28 -2.36
CA TYR A 171 -13.34 -15.46 -3.01
C TYR A 171 -11.85 -15.58 -2.70
N TYR A 172 -11.36 -16.80 -2.64
CA TYR A 172 -9.93 -17.08 -2.59
C TYR A 172 -9.62 -18.17 -3.61
N ASN A 173 -8.71 -17.87 -4.52
CA ASN A 173 -8.24 -18.78 -5.56
C ASN A 173 -6.74 -18.96 -5.45
N GLU A 174 -6.28 -20.18 -5.69
CA GLU A 174 -4.85 -20.47 -5.85
C GLU A 174 -4.64 -20.96 -7.28
N ILE A 175 -3.82 -20.22 -8.03
CA ILE A 175 -3.46 -20.55 -9.40
C ILE A 175 -2.06 -21.15 -9.38
N ASP A 176 -1.98 -22.46 -9.57
CA ASP A 176 -0.72 -23.18 -9.67
C ASP A 176 -0.29 -23.28 -11.14
N ARG A 177 0.89 -22.76 -11.43
CA ARG A 177 1.53 -22.80 -12.75
C ARG A 177 2.96 -23.37 -12.59
N PRO A 178 3.59 -23.92 -13.65
CA PRO A 178 4.91 -24.54 -13.55
C PRO A 178 6.02 -23.70 -12.93
N HIS A 179 5.86 -22.37 -12.91
CA HIS A 179 6.90 -21.45 -12.44
C HIS A 179 6.42 -20.43 -11.40
N VAL A 180 5.16 -20.49 -10.99
CA VAL A 180 4.59 -19.55 -10.02
C VAL A 180 3.33 -20.11 -9.38
N VAL A 181 3.18 -19.89 -8.07
CA VAL A 181 1.91 -20.07 -7.35
C VAL A 181 1.38 -18.68 -7.00
N ILE A 182 0.19 -18.36 -7.48
CA ILE A 182 -0.46 -17.09 -7.23
C ILE A 182 -1.67 -17.32 -6.33
N SER A 183 -1.66 -16.72 -5.14
CA SER A 183 -2.79 -16.71 -4.21
C SER A 183 -3.57 -15.43 -4.43
N LEU A 184 -4.78 -15.53 -4.95
CA LEU A 184 -5.66 -14.39 -5.24
C LEU A 184 -6.72 -14.22 -4.16
N LEU A 185 -6.76 -13.06 -3.57
CA LEU A 185 -7.80 -12.60 -2.66
C LEU A 185 -8.72 -11.68 -3.45
N THR A 186 -9.95 -12.11 -3.73
CA THR A 186 -10.88 -11.38 -4.60
C THR A 186 -12.17 -11.06 -3.86
N SER A 187 -12.69 -9.85 -4.03
CA SER A 187 -14.00 -9.43 -3.52
C SER A 187 -14.82 -8.74 -4.59
N SER A 188 -16.12 -8.96 -4.55
CA SER A 188 -17.09 -8.23 -5.37
C SER A 188 -18.22 -7.68 -4.50
N ALA A 189 -18.77 -6.53 -4.88
CA ALA A 189 -19.89 -5.92 -4.19
C ALA A 189 -20.68 -5.00 -5.11
N LYS A 190 -21.95 -4.76 -4.76
CA LYS A 190 -22.82 -3.81 -5.46
C LYS A 190 -22.68 -2.42 -4.87
N SER A 191 -22.78 -1.41 -5.72
CA SER A 191 -22.90 -0.01 -5.31
C SER A 191 -24.20 0.23 -4.50
N PRO A 192 -24.36 1.34 -3.78
CA PRO A 192 -25.49 1.58 -2.90
C PRO A 192 -26.88 1.40 -3.53
N THR A 193 -27.05 1.71 -4.82
CA THR A 193 -28.32 1.51 -5.53
C THR A 193 -28.37 0.17 -6.29
N GLY A 194 -27.29 -0.61 -6.28
CA GLY A 194 -27.19 -1.89 -6.99
C GLY A 194 -26.94 -1.79 -8.51
N LYS A 195 -26.70 -0.58 -9.02
CA LYS A 195 -26.54 -0.34 -10.47
C LYS A 195 -25.15 -0.72 -11.00
N MET A 196 -24.15 -0.73 -10.13
CA MET A 196 -22.77 -0.98 -10.51
C MET A 196 -22.21 -2.13 -9.64
N LEU A 197 -21.58 -3.10 -10.29
CA LEU A 197 -20.76 -4.11 -9.63
C LEU A 197 -19.32 -3.58 -9.53
N MET A 198 -18.73 -3.64 -8.37
CA MET A 198 -17.35 -3.30 -8.10
C MET A 198 -16.60 -4.56 -7.68
N CYS A 199 -15.47 -4.81 -8.31
CA CYS A 199 -14.62 -5.96 -8.03
C CYS A 199 -13.21 -5.48 -7.71
N ALA A 200 -12.54 -6.21 -6.83
CA ALA A 200 -11.15 -5.98 -6.50
C ALA A 200 -10.45 -7.31 -6.22
N SER A 201 -9.19 -7.39 -6.60
CA SER A 201 -8.33 -8.53 -6.32
C SER A 201 -6.97 -8.07 -5.85
N ASN A 202 -6.29 -8.88 -5.03
CA ASN A 202 -4.89 -8.66 -4.71
C ASN A 202 -4.13 -9.98 -4.52
N THR A 203 -2.80 -9.89 -4.62
CA THR A 203 -1.89 -11.01 -4.46
C THR A 203 -0.57 -10.57 -3.84
N PHE A 204 0.11 -11.49 -3.16
CA PHE A 204 1.51 -11.32 -2.80
C PHE A 204 2.41 -11.67 -3.98
N LEU A 205 3.46 -10.86 -4.16
CA LEU A 205 4.58 -11.13 -5.05
C LEU A 205 5.83 -11.25 -4.20
N PHE A 206 6.38 -12.45 -4.15
CA PHE A 206 7.58 -12.76 -3.38
C PHE A 206 8.83 -12.69 -4.24
N SER A 207 9.99 -12.42 -3.61
CA SER A 207 11.28 -12.34 -4.31
C SER A 207 11.97 -13.69 -4.45
N GLU A 208 11.44 -14.72 -3.82
CA GLU A 208 11.96 -16.10 -3.87
C GLU A 208 11.70 -16.75 -5.22
N HIS A 209 12.52 -17.76 -5.54
CA HIS A 209 12.26 -18.62 -6.68
C HIS A 209 11.06 -19.52 -6.40
N HIS A 210 10.39 -19.94 -7.46
CA HIS A 210 9.26 -20.85 -7.40
C HIS A 210 9.54 -22.08 -6.51
N GLY A 211 8.59 -22.38 -5.64
CA GLY A 211 8.68 -23.47 -4.67
C GLY A 211 9.46 -23.15 -3.38
N GLN A 212 9.99 -21.93 -3.25
CA GLN A 212 10.67 -21.41 -2.05
C GLN A 212 9.92 -20.25 -1.39
N GLU A 213 8.83 -19.81 -2.01
CA GLU A 213 7.97 -18.74 -1.51
C GLU A 213 7.33 -19.14 -0.17
N PRO A 214 7.04 -18.18 0.70
CA PRO A 214 6.27 -18.46 1.90
C PRO A 214 4.89 -19.02 1.55
N ARG A 215 4.44 -20.00 2.30
CA ARG A 215 3.07 -20.51 2.17
C ARG A 215 2.07 -19.42 2.56
N VAL A 216 1.12 -19.16 1.69
CA VAL A 216 0.00 -18.24 1.94
C VAL A 216 -1.18 -19.03 2.52
N ILE A 217 -1.86 -18.43 3.49
CA ILE A 217 -3.04 -18.99 4.17
C ILE A 217 -4.15 -17.96 4.11
N HIS A 218 -5.32 -18.38 3.64
CA HIS A 218 -6.53 -17.56 3.61
C HIS A 218 -7.32 -17.66 4.92
N GLU A 219 -7.89 -16.55 5.37
CA GLU A 219 -8.82 -16.47 6.51
C GLU A 219 -9.98 -15.54 6.19
N MET A 220 -11.20 -15.97 6.52
CA MET A 220 -12.39 -15.13 6.57
C MET A 220 -12.53 -14.56 7.98
N TRP A 221 -12.70 -13.24 8.09
CA TRP A 221 -12.99 -12.61 9.38
C TRP A 221 -14.48 -12.34 9.54
N ASP A 222 -15.09 -11.77 8.51
CA ASP A 222 -16.53 -11.55 8.43
C ASP A 222 -16.97 -11.43 6.96
N ASN A 223 -18.22 -11.04 6.72
CA ASN A 223 -18.75 -10.92 5.36
C ASN A 223 -18.12 -9.76 4.56
N ASN A 224 -17.58 -8.75 5.24
CA ASN A 224 -17.01 -7.57 4.60
C ASN A 224 -15.49 -7.59 4.54
N MET A 225 -14.85 -8.54 5.21
CA MET A 225 -13.39 -8.57 5.34
C MET A 225 -12.84 -9.98 5.33
N HIS A 226 -11.87 -10.21 4.46
CA HIS A 226 -11.06 -11.42 4.45
C HIS A 226 -9.58 -11.06 4.21
N LEU A 227 -8.72 -12.02 4.47
CA LEU A 227 -7.29 -11.79 4.38
C LEU A 227 -6.52 -13.03 3.91
N MET A 228 -5.35 -12.79 3.40
CA MET A 228 -4.34 -13.81 3.19
C MET A 228 -3.06 -13.43 3.95
N LYS A 229 -2.39 -14.42 4.52
CA LYS A 229 -1.21 -14.20 5.36
C LYS A 229 -0.09 -15.18 5.08
N PHE A 230 1.13 -14.75 5.36
CA PHE A 230 2.33 -15.59 5.31
C PHE A 230 3.22 -15.35 6.54
N SER A 231 4.19 -16.22 6.75
CA SER A 231 5.23 -16.05 7.77
C SER A 231 6.60 -16.39 7.19
N LYS A 232 7.63 -15.62 7.60
CA LYS A 232 9.01 -15.77 7.14
C LYS A 232 9.99 -15.48 8.28
N LYS A 233 11.02 -16.30 8.42
CA LYS A 233 12.17 -16.02 9.28
C LYS A 233 13.22 -15.26 8.50
N ILE A 234 13.77 -14.20 9.10
CA ILE A 234 14.81 -13.33 8.52
C ILE A 234 15.96 -13.26 9.53
N LYS A 235 17.18 -13.44 9.05
CA LYS A 235 18.37 -13.35 9.90
C LYS A 235 18.86 -11.91 10.05
N ALA A 236 19.56 -11.64 11.12
CA ALA A 236 20.23 -10.36 11.33
C ALA A 236 21.13 -9.98 10.14
N GLY A 237 20.99 -8.75 9.67
CA GLY A 237 21.71 -8.22 8.51
C GLY A 237 21.07 -8.52 7.16
N GLU A 238 20.03 -9.36 7.07
CA GLU A 238 19.30 -9.62 5.83
C GLU A 238 18.22 -8.55 5.59
N THR A 239 17.95 -8.28 4.32
CA THR A 239 16.81 -7.48 3.88
C THR A 239 15.85 -8.35 3.10
N TYR A 240 14.62 -8.48 3.60
CA TYR A 240 13.54 -9.20 2.93
C TYR A 240 12.63 -8.23 2.17
N ARG A 241 12.23 -8.62 0.97
CA ARG A 241 11.35 -7.83 0.10
C ARG A 241 10.22 -8.67 -0.43
N PHE A 242 9.04 -8.07 -0.48
CA PHE A 242 7.86 -8.60 -1.15
C PHE A 242 6.97 -7.44 -1.55
N SER A 243 6.03 -7.70 -2.43
CA SER A 243 5.04 -6.69 -2.86
C SER A 243 3.63 -7.23 -2.70
N ILE A 244 2.66 -6.31 -2.63
CA ILE A 244 1.24 -6.60 -2.84
C ILE A 244 0.83 -5.87 -4.11
N ALA A 245 0.45 -6.62 -5.12
CA ALA A 245 -0.20 -6.09 -6.31
C ALA A 245 -1.71 -6.24 -6.15
N GLY A 246 -2.46 -5.22 -6.53
CA GLY A 246 -3.91 -5.29 -6.46
C GLY A 246 -4.57 -4.48 -7.55
N SER A 247 -5.72 -4.94 -8.01
CA SER A 247 -6.52 -4.26 -9.02
C SER A 247 -7.93 -4.01 -8.50
N SER A 248 -8.58 -2.99 -9.04
CA SER A 248 -10.00 -2.76 -8.81
C SER A 248 -10.65 -2.16 -10.04
N ILE A 249 -11.83 -2.69 -10.38
CA ILE A 249 -12.57 -2.32 -11.58
C ILE A 249 -14.08 -2.41 -11.32
N THR A 250 -14.88 -1.77 -12.14
CA THR A 250 -16.34 -1.82 -12.04
C THR A 250 -17.01 -2.23 -13.35
N SER A 251 -18.28 -2.64 -13.28
CA SER A 251 -19.11 -2.92 -14.47
C SER A 251 -19.35 -1.69 -15.36
N SER A 252 -18.99 -0.49 -14.93
CA SER A 252 -18.97 0.71 -15.79
C SER A 252 -17.71 0.79 -16.66
N HIS A 253 -16.68 0.01 -16.33
CA HIS A 253 -15.40 0.01 -17.04
C HIS A 253 -15.24 -1.22 -17.92
N HIS A 254 -15.79 -2.36 -17.50
CA HIS A 254 -15.66 -3.63 -18.19
C HIS A 254 -16.89 -4.50 -17.99
N ASP A 255 -17.29 -5.28 -19.01
CA ASP A 255 -18.48 -6.14 -18.97
C ASP A 255 -18.35 -7.29 -17.98
N ASP A 256 -17.15 -7.81 -17.76
CA ASP A 256 -16.83 -8.84 -16.76
C ASP A 256 -15.78 -8.31 -15.76
N PRO A 257 -16.21 -7.47 -14.80
CA PRO A 257 -15.26 -6.85 -13.87
C PRO A 257 -14.63 -7.84 -12.90
N LEU A 258 -15.22 -9.01 -12.68
CA LEU A 258 -14.66 -10.01 -11.77
C LEU A 258 -13.41 -10.66 -12.37
N ASN A 259 -13.51 -11.16 -13.59
CA ASN A 259 -12.36 -11.73 -14.30
C ASN A 259 -11.28 -10.69 -14.61
N GLU A 260 -11.68 -9.47 -14.90
CA GLU A 260 -10.71 -8.40 -15.21
C GLU A 260 -9.97 -7.91 -13.97
N ALA A 261 -10.51 -8.08 -12.76
CA ALA A 261 -9.84 -7.75 -11.51
C ALA A 261 -8.76 -8.78 -11.14
N GLU A 262 -8.91 -10.02 -11.52
CA GLU A 262 -7.95 -11.11 -11.28
C GLU A 262 -6.79 -11.10 -12.28
#